data_1bef51acdf5adf8677fe14693ce2d95d
#
_entry.id   1bef51acdf5adf8677fe14693ce2d95d
#
_cell.length_a   1.000
_cell.length_b   1.000
_cell.length_c   1.000
_cell.angle_alpha   90.00
_cell.angle_beta   90.00
_cell.angle_gamma   90.00
#
_symmetry.space_group_name_H-M   'P 1'
#
loop_
_entity.id
_entity.type
_entity.pdbx_description
1 polymer ?
#
loop_
_entity_poly.entity_id
_entity_poly.type
_entity_poly.pdbx_seq_one_letter_code
_entity_poly.pdbx_strand_id
1 'polypeptide(L)'
;MEKKNIKRILALMLIIAILTVPVMADVSFSFTTPGSGEEQKSEALQKIEAMLDIIKDEYYKDVQEEDLINGAIRGMLETLDPHSTYFTEEEFNEFMSDISGEIIGIGVQIEKQEDGITVIAPIEGSPAYNAGLKTGDKIVSVDDNDITGYTADKAASLIRGEEGTSVKIGLRRDGVAGIVYYELVRELIKINPVKYEIKDGNIGYLRITEFNDNTSEHTAEAVKAFNNSGVKGVIVDLRGNPGGLLDEVVDVCSLFVPKGPIVKIQIKNEIVEVYESQLDKAPFKLAVLVDGGSASASEIMAGAIKDSKTGILIGEKTYGKGTVQHTMRLQGGGGAKLTIANYLTPSGFSLDGIGIVPDIEVKGSTVSTASEFAAIKGDRSLKSGVIGLDVLGLQQRLNAIGYKLDKLDGVFGNMTKTAVLAFQKDNKLKQDASIEADDIKVLQKKLEEKLGQKDAQLERAMEEIQKMLQ
;
A
#
# COMPACT_ATOMS: atom_id res chain seq x y z
N MET A 1 36.26 23.34 53.71
CA MET A 1 35.23 23.87 52.78
C MET A 1 35.11 23.02 51.49
N GLU A 2 35.71 21.86 51.41
CA GLU A 2 35.73 21.07 50.12
C GLU A 2 34.81 19.85 50.05
N LYS A 3 34.32 19.33 51.17
CA LYS A 3 33.45 18.10 51.18
C LYS A 3 31.98 18.36 50.93
N LYS A 4 31.49 19.61 50.93
CA LYS A 4 30.07 19.93 50.67
C LYS A 4 29.75 20.16 49.19
N ASN A 5 30.73 20.48 48.36
CA ASN A 5 30.55 20.73 46.92
C ASN A 5 30.56 19.45 46.08
N ILE A 6 31.28 18.41 46.53
CA ILE A 6 31.33 17.11 45.82
C ILE A 6 30.00 16.37 45.92
N LYS A 7 29.27 16.47 47.03
CA LYS A 7 27.93 15.86 47.16
C LYS A 7 26.84 16.59 46.37
N ARG A 8 27.01 17.85 46.04
CA ARG A 8 26.07 18.62 45.20
C ARG A 8 26.33 18.37 43.70
N ILE A 9 27.55 18.12 43.31
CA ILE A 9 27.91 17.77 41.91
C ILE A 9 27.50 16.32 41.59
N LEU A 10 27.63 15.39 42.54
CA LEU A 10 27.12 14.02 42.38
C LEU A 10 25.60 13.92 42.41
N ALA A 11 24.91 14.82 43.13
CA ALA A 11 23.43 14.89 43.08
C ALA A 11 22.90 15.54 41.81
N LEU A 12 23.67 16.43 41.17
CA LEU A 12 23.30 17.05 39.89
C LEU A 12 23.59 16.11 38.69
N MET A 13 24.58 15.23 38.77
CA MET A 13 24.82 14.22 37.74
C MET A 13 23.88 13.02 37.81
N LEU A 14 23.22 12.79 38.96
CA LEU A 14 22.22 11.73 39.08
C LEU A 14 20.81 12.16 38.63
N ILE A 15 20.59 13.47 38.41
CA ILE A 15 19.30 14.01 37.91
C ILE A 15 19.33 14.16 36.35
N ILE A 16 20.48 14.15 35.72
CA ILE A 16 20.62 14.24 34.25
C ILE A 16 20.62 12.84 33.59
N ALA A 17 20.75 11.76 34.36
CA ALA A 17 20.75 10.40 33.86
C ALA A 17 19.38 9.70 33.84
N ILE A 18 18.29 10.43 34.16
CA ILE A 18 16.91 9.87 34.21
C ILE A 18 15.98 10.48 33.14
N LEU A 19 16.51 11.25 32.18
CA LEU A 19 15.70 11.93 31.16
C LEU A 19 16.01 11.50 29.71
N THR A 20 16.56 10.29 29.52
CA THR A 20 16.62 9.67 28.20
C THR A 20 16.28 8.18 28.31
N VAL A 21 15.09 7.87 28.78
CA VAL A 21 14.45 6.60 28.47
C VAL A 21 13.43 6.96 27.38
N PRO A 22 13.56 6.47 26.16
CA PRO A 22 12.43 6.46 25.26
C PRO A 22 11.37 5.61 25.95
N VAL A 23 10.26 6.22 26.33
CA VAL A 23 9.06 5.49 26.71
C VAL A 23 8.53 4.87 25.44
N MET A 24 9.14 3.76 25.02
CA MET A 24 8.42 2.74 24.30
C MET A 24 7.45 2.17 25.35
N ALA A 25 6.26 2.70 25.39
CA ALA A 25 5.15 2.04 26.03
C ALA A 25 4.81 0.82 25.15
N ASP A 26 5.63 -0.22 25.27
CA ASP A 26 5.19 -1.57 24.99
C ASP A 26 3.98 -1.80 25.89
N VAL A 27 2.78 -1.61 25.35
CA VAL A 27 1.59 -2.24 25.91
C VAL A 27 1.75 -3.73 25.64
N SER A 28 2.66 -4.35 26.41
CA SER A 28 2.76 -5.79 26.46
C SER A 28 1.51 -6.28 27.17
N PHE A 29 0.50 -6.66 26.39
CA PHE A 29 -0.54 -7.54 26.88
C PHE A 29 0.14 -8.85 27.28
N SER A 30 0.54 -8.95 28.53
CA SER A 30 0.96 -10.22 29.10
C SER A 30 -0.28 -11.10 29.16
N PHE A 31 -0.44 -11.96 28.17
CA PHE A 31 -1.26 -13.14 28.34
C PHE A 31 -0.56 -13.99 29.41
N THR A 32 -0.99 -13.87 30.66
CA THR A 32 -0.66 -14.87 31.66
C THR A 32 -1.31 -16.17 31.20
N THR A 33 -0.48 -17.07 30.64
CA THR A 33 -0.86 -18.47 30.53
C THR A 33 -1.27 -18.91 31.95
N PRO A 34 -2.47 -19.48 32.15
CA PRO A 34 -2.84 -20.11 33.40
C PRO A 34 -1.78 -21.13 33.75
N GLY A 35 -1.29 -21.12 34.99
CA GLY A 35 -0.19 -21.95 35.43
C GLY A 35 -0.45 -23.44 35.20
N SER A 36 0.62 -24.18 35.09
CA SER A 36 0.71 -25.65 34.93
C SER A 36 0.13 -26.42 36.13
N GLY A 37 -1.20 -26.38 36.27
CA GLY A 37 -1.98 -27.37 36.96
C GLY A 37 -2.73 -28.15 35.88
N GLU A 38 -2.95 -29.44 36.07
CA GLU A 38 -3.90 -30.22 35.26
C GLU A 38 -5.30 -29.60 35.42
N GLU A 39 -5.54 -28.46 34.75
CA GLU A 39 -6.87 -27.87 34.66
C GLU A 39 -7.67 -28.74 33.72
N GLN A 40 -8.78 -29.24 34.26
CA GLN A 40 -9.80 -29.97 33.53
C GLN A 40 -10.19 -29.12 32.30
N LYS A 41 -9.79 -29.61 31.08
CA LYS A 41 -10.11 -28.91 29.82
C LYS A 41 -11.56 -28.50 29.81
N SER A 42 -11.87 -27.30 29.39
CA SER A 42 -13.25 -26.82 29.36
C SER A 42 -14.11 -27.76 28.49
N GLU A 43 -15.38 -27.94 28.82
CA GLU A 43 -16.32 -28.74 28.03
C GLU A 43 -16.35 -28.33 26.54
N ALA A 44 -16.12 -27.07 26.27
CA ALA A 44 -16.01 -26.53 24.91
C ALA A 44 -14.77 -27.04 24.16
N LEU A 45 -13.62 -27.11 24.79
CA LEU A 45 -12.40 -27.67 24.19
C LEU A 45 -12.54 -29.19 23.94
N GLN A 46 -13.20 -29.92 24.85
CA GLN A 46 -13.48 -31.35 24.67
C GLN A 46 -14.38 -31.61 23.44
N LYS A 47 -15.33 -30.71 23.14
CA LYS A 47 -16.17 -30.80 21.94
C LYS A 47 -15.35 -30.62 20.66
N ILE A 48 -14.40 -29.67 20.65
CA ILE A 48 -13.50 -29.46 19.50
C ILE A 48 -12.64 -30.69 19.26
N GLU A 49 -12.02 -31.24 20.31
CA GLU A 49 -11.20 -32.45 20.23
C GLU A 49 -12.02 -33.65 19.72
N ALA A 50 -13.18 -33.89 20.30
CA ALA A 50 -14.04 -34.98 19.86
C ALA A 50 -14.45 -34.84 18.38
N MET A 51 -14.65 -33.62 17.89
CA MET A 51 -14.99 -33.41 16.49
C MET A 51 -13.78 -33.67 15.58
N LEU A 52 -12.57 -33.30 16.00
CA LEU A 52 -11.34 -33.61 15.27
C LEU A 52 -11.15 -35.14 15.15
N ASP A 53 -11.34 -35.86 16.24
CA ASP A 53 -11.22 -37.32 16.25
C ASP A 53 -12.25 -37.96 15.31
N ILE A 54 -13.51 -37.54 15.40
CA ILE A 54 -14.59 -38.04 14.51
C ILE A 54 -14.26 -37.80 13.04
N ILE A 55 -13.76 -36.58 12.67
CA ILE A 55 -13.40 -36.27 11.29
C ILE A 55 -12.24 -37.17 10.83
N LYS A 56 -11.21 -37.34 11.65
CA LYS A 56 -10.05 -38.18 11.30
C LYS A 56 -10.42 -39.65 11.14
N ASP A 57 -11.37 -40.15 11.93
CA ASP A 57 -11.75 -41.54 11.93
C ASP A 57 -12.82 -41.88 10.87
N GLU A 58 -13.78 -40.99 10.64
CA GLU A 58 -14.99 -41.28 9.85
C GLU A 58 -15.00 -40.62 8.46
N TYR A 59 -14.15 -39.60 8.22
CA TYR A 59 -14.18 -38.94 6.92
C TYR A 59 -13.57 -39.85 5.85
N TYR A 60 -14.19 -39.91 4.67
CA TYR A 60 -13.88 -40.87 3.60
C TYR A 60 -12.53 -40.62 2.88
N LYS A 61 -11.82 -39.54 3.17
CA LYS A 61 -10.51 -39.21 2.62
C LYS A 61 -9.56 -38.85 3.75
N ASP A 62 -8.26 -39.03 3.50
CA ASP A 62 -7.24 -38.54 4.41
C ASP A 62 -7.32 -37.00 4.52
N VAL A 63 -7.25 -36.49 5.74
CA VAL A 63 -7.22 -35.06 6.06
C VAL A 63 -5.99 -34.76 6.91
N GLN A 64 -5.45 -33.57 6.73
CA GLN A 64 -4.39 -33.09 7.58
C GLN A 64 -4.98 -32.43 8.81
N GLU A 65 -4.51 -32.79 9.99
CA GLU A 65 -4.97 -32.21 11.25
C GLU A 65 -4.76 -30.69 11.30
N GLU A 66 -3.65 -30.23 10.73
CA GLU A 66 -3.32 -28.81 10.63
C GLU A 66 -4.38 -28.01 9.85
N ASP A 67 -4.89 -28.55 8.74
CA ASP A 67 -5.95 -27.90 7.94
C ASP A 67 -7.25 -27.77 8.75
N LEU A 68 -7.57 -28.80 9.57
CA LEU A 68 -8.75 -28.75 10.43
C LEU A 68 -8.61 -27.72 11.56
N ILE A 69 -7.45 -27.65 12.18
CA ILE A 69 -7.15 -26.66 13.23
C ILE A 69 -7.17 -25.24 12.64
N ASN A 70 -6.52 -25.01 11.50
CA ASN A 70 -6.55 -23.72 10.81
C ASN A 70 -7.98 -23.31 10.45
N GLY A 71 -8.79 -24.24 9.95
CA GLY A 71 -10.20 -24.00 9.66
C GLY A 71 -11.03 -23.66 10.91
N ALA A 72 -10.78 -24.33 12.04
CA ALA A 72 -11.47 -24.05 13.30
C ALA A 72 -11.12 -22.67 13.85
N ILE A 73 -9.85 -22.28 13.84
CA ILE A 73 -9.41 -20.93 14.30
C ILE A 73 -9.98 -19.85 13.40
N ARG A 74 -9.93 -20.05 12.08
CA ARG A 74 -10.50 -19.11 11.09
C ARG A 74 -11.99 -18.92 11.33
N GLY A 75 -12.75 -20.01 11.52
CA GLY A 75 -14.18 -19.95 11.83
C GLY A 75 -14.48 -19.21 13.13
N MET A 76 -13.67 -19.31 14.16
CA MET A 76 -13.85 -18.52 15.39
C MET A 76 -13.73 -17.02 15.13
N LEU A 77 -12.73 -16.58 14.36
CA LEU A 77 -12.52 -15.15 14.08
C LEU A 77 -13.59 -14.60 13.13
N GLU A 78 -14.04 -15.38 12.16
CA GLU A 78 -15.11 -14.99 11.24
C GLU A 78 -16.45 -14.72 11.94
N THR A 79 -16.65 -15.22 13.17
CA THR A 79 -17.86 -14.92 13.96
C THR A 79 -17.85 -13.53 14.58
N LEU A 80 -16.72 -12.83 14.61
CA LEU A 80 -16.56 -11.54 15.31
C LEU A 80 -16.95 -10.37 14.43
N ASP A 81 -16.25 -10.18 13.33
CA ASP A 81 -16.42 -9.09 12.38
C ASP A 81 -15.68 -9.40 11.06
N PRO A 82 -15.91 -8.65 9.97
CA PRO A 82 -15.28 -8.92 8.67
C PRO A 82 -13.78 -8.52 8.62
N HIS A 83 -13.22 -7.93 9.65
CA HIS A 83 -11.85 -7.42 9.71
C HIS A 83 -10.92 -8.28 10.57
N SER A 84 -11.50 -9.11 11.47
CA SER A 84 -10.76 -10.08 12.26
C SER A 84 -10.50 -11.33 11.44
N THR A 85 -9.24 -11.77 11.35
CA THR A 85 -8.87 -12.93 10.53
C THR A 85 -7.69 -13.69 11.11
N TYR A 86 -7.62 -14.97 10.78
CA TYR A 86 -6.49 -15.86 11.05
C TYR A 86 -5.64 -16.01 9.78
N PHE A 87 -4.35 -16.08 9.97
CA PHE A 87 -3.36 -16.32 8.93
C PHE A 87 -2.53 -17.56 9.27
N THR A 88 -2.29 -18.43 8.29
CA THR A 88 -1.23 -19.41 8.37
C THR A 88 0.14 -18.71 8.45
N GLU A 89 1.22 -19.45 8.70
CA GLU A 89 2.57 -18.85 8.77
C GLU A 89 2.96 -18.13 7.47
N GLU A 90 2.63 -18.73 6.31
CA GLU A 90 2.91 -18.15 4.99
C GLU A 90 2.06 -16.88 4.76
N GLU A 91 0.75 -16.96 5.00
CA GLU A 91 -0.18 -15.82 4.88
C GLU A 91 0.19 -14.67 5.85
N PHE A 92 0.66 -15.00 7.05
CA PHE A 92 1.06 -14.00 8.04
C PHE A 92 2.32 -13.24 7.61
N ASN A 93 3.32 -13.95 7.10
CA ASN A 93 4.55 -13.34 6.62
C ASN A 93 4.28 -12.46 5.39
N GLU A 94 3.42 -12.89 4.47
CA GLU A 94 2.99 -12.08 3.34
C GLU A 94 2.26 -10.82 3.79
N PHE A 95 1.30 -10.96 4.69
CA PHE A 95 0.55 -9.83 5.26
C PHE A 95 1.47 -8.81 5.98
N MET A 96 2.46 -9.28 6.73
CA MET A 96 3.43 -8.40 7.41
C MET A 96 4.33 -7.67 6.40
N SER A 97 4.73 -8.34 5.33
CA SER A 97 5.49 -7.73 4.23
C SER A 97 4.68 -6.64 3.52
N ASP A 98 3.40 -6.89 3.27
CA ASP A 98 2.51 -5.91 2.62
C ASP A 98 2.31 -4.66 3.49
N ILE A 99 2.11 -4.85 4.82
CA ILE A 99 1.94 -3.72 5.75
C ILE A 99 3.22 -2.89 5.90
N SER A 100 4.38 -3.55 6.00
CA SER A 100 5.64 -2.82 6.14
C SER A 100 6.03 -2.05 4.87
N GLY A 101 5.46 -2.43 3.72
CA GLY A 101 5.94 -1.92 2.43
C GLY A 101 7.37 -2.38 2.13
N GLU A 102 7.82 -3.43 2.79
CA GLU A 102 9.16 -3.98 2.67
C GLU A 102 9.09 -5.40 2.08
N ILE A 103 9.79 -5.60 0.99
CA ILE A 103 9.84 -6.91 0.31
C ILE A 103 11.29 -7.41 0.34
N ILE A 104 11.52 -8.58 0.94
CA ILE A 104 12.83 -9.22 0.84
C ILE A 104 12.86 -10.08 -0.43
N GLY A 105 13.68 -9.69 -1.38
CA GLY A 105 13.77 -10.36 -2.68
C GLY A 105 14.72 -9.65 -3.63
N ILE A 106 14.49 -9.84 -4.93
CA ILE A 106 15.32 -9.23 -5.97
C ILE A 106 14.75 -7.94 -6.54
N GLY A 107 13.52 -7.52 -6.16
CA GLY A 107 12.88 -6.30 -6.62
C GLY A 107 12.42 -6.34 -8.07
N VAL A 108 11.55 -7.29 -8.38
CA VAL A 108 10.97 -7.42 -9.70
C VAL A 108 9.46 -7.61 -9.59
N GLN A 109 8.72 -6.82 -10.37
CA GLN A 109 7.29 -7.05 -10.55
C GLN A 109 7.09 -8.09 -11.65
N ILE A 110 6.35 -9.13 -11.35
CA ILE A 110 6.11 -10.26 -12.26
C ILE A 110 4.62 -10.53 -12.46
N GLU A 111 4.30 -11.11 -13.60
CA GLU A 111 2.94 -11.54 -13.94
C GLU A 111 2.98 -12.89 -14.65
N LYS A 112 2.01 -13.76 -14.38
CA LYS A 112 1.81 -15.00 -15.15
C LYS A 112 1.18 -14.67 -16.50
N GLN A 113 1.85 -15.09 -17.56
CA GLN A 113 1.36 -15.00 -18.94
C GLN A 113 1.24 -16.38 -19.57
N GLU A 114 0.68 -16.47 -20.78
CA GLU A 114 0.46 -17.76 -21.47
C GLU A 114 1.75 -18.60 -21.56
N ASP A 115 2.88 -17.94 -21.73
CA ASP A 115 4.18 -18.57 -22.02
C ASP A 115 5.20 -18.48 -20.86
N GLY A 116 4.76 -18.13 -19.65
CA GLY A 116 5.62 -18.13 -18.47
C GLY A 116 5.41 -16.96 -17.50
N ILE A 117 6.32 -16.84 -16.56
CA ILE A 117 6.37 -15.73 -15.60
C ILE A 117 7.16 -14.60 -16.26
N THR A 118 6.50 -13.46 -16.48
CA THR A 118 7.09 -12.33 -17.20
C THR A 118 7.43 -11.19 -16.27
N VAL A 119 8.62 -10.63 -16.40
CA VAL A 119 9.03 -9.39 -15.72
C VAL A 119 8.27 -8.22 -16.33
N ILE A 120 7.42 -7.60 -15.52
CA ILE A 120 6.70 -6.37 -15.89
C ILE A 120 7.62 -5.16 -15.70
N ALA A 121 8.28 -5.06 -14.54
CA ALA A 121 9.30 -4.05 -14.30
C ALA A 121 10.25 -4.48 -13.16
N PRO A 122 11.55 -4.24 -13.27
CA PRO A 122 12.42 -4.20 -12.10
C PRO A 122 12.19 -2.89 -11.32
N ILE A 123 12.25 -2.97 -9.98
CA ILE A 123 12.16 -1.82 -9.09
C ILE A 123 13.50 -1.07 -9.14
N GLU A 124 13.46 0.24 -9.33
CA GLU A 124 14.67 1.06 -9.41
C GLU A 124 15.55 0.91 -8.15
N GLY A 125 16.84 0.74 -8.35
CA GLY A 125 17.82 0.53 -7.28
C GLY A 125 17.89 -0.90 -6.73
N SER A 126 16.96 -1.79 -7.09
CA SER A 126 16.92 -3.17 -6.61
C SER A 126 18.01 -4.07 -7.24
N PRO A 127 18.31 -5.25 -6.66
CA PRO A 127 19.21 -6.23 -7.25
C PRO A 127 18.88 -6.60 -8.70
N ALA A 128 17.60 -6.81 -9.03
CA ALA A 128 17.16 -7.11 -10.39
C ALA A 128 17.42 -5.93 -11.36
N TYR A 129 17.15 -4.69 -10.92
CA TYR A 129 17.42 -3.50 -11.71
C TYR A 129 18.91 -3.32 -11.98
N ASN A 130 19.73 -3.43 -10.93
CA ASN A 130 21.19 -3.27 -11.00
C ASN A 130 21.87 -4.34 -11.84
N ALA A 131 21.32 -5.56 -11.83
CA ALA A 131 21.78 -6.67 -12.67
C ALA A 131 21.34 -6.55 -14.13
N GLY A 132 20.45 -5.60 -14.46
CA GLY A 132 19.99 -5.36 -15.82
C GLY A 132 18.89 -6.31 -16.28
N LEU A 133 18.04 -6.80 -15.37
CA LEU A 133 16.76 -7.41 -15.74
C LEU A 133 15.91 -6.36 -16.45
N LYS A 134 15.12 -6.79 -17.41
CA LYS A 134 14.34 -5.90 -18.26
C LYS A 134 12.89 -6.32 -18.31
N THR A 135 12.03 -5.36 -18.53
CA THR A 135 10.66 -5.58 -18.91
C THR A 135 10.58 -6.55 -20.11
N GLY A 136 9.74 -7.55 -20.02
CA GLY A 136 9.56 -8.58 -21.04
C GLY A 136 10.48 -9.81 -20.89
N ASP A 137 11.44 -9.79 -19.96
CA ASP A 137 12.19 -10.99 -19.60
C ASP A 137 11.24 -12.06 -19.05
N LYS A 138 11.43 -13.31 -19.44
CA LYS A 138 10.63 -14.43 -18.94
C LYS A 138 11.43 -15.24 -17.98
N ILE A 139 11.01 -15.28 -16.72
CA ILE A 139 11.62 -16.12 -15.71
C ILE A 139 11.18 -17.56 -15.99
N VAL A 140 12.12 -18.41 -16.33
CA VAL A 140 11.87 -19.81 -16.67
C VAL A 140 12.38 -20.76 -15.59
N SER A 141 13.33 -20.32 -14.77
CA SER A 141 13.79 -21.12 -13.63
C SER A 141 14.20 -20.26 -12.44
N VAL A 142 14.03 -20.82 -11.25
CA VAL A 142 14.53 -20.31 -9.96
C VAL A 142 15.26 -21.44 -9.27
N ASP A 143 16.54 -21.22 -8.91
CA ASP A 143 17.43 -22.22 -8.30
C ASP A 143 17.41 -23.57 -9.04
N ASP A 144 17.57 -23.47 -10.38
CA ASP A 144 17.53 -24.58 -11.32
C ASP A 144 16.19 -25.33 -11.44
N ASN A 145 15.15 -24.96 -10.68
CA ASN A 145 13.82 -25.50 -10.82
C ASN A 145 13.06 -24.79 -11.96
N ASP A 146 12.50 -25.55 -12.88
CA ASP A 146 11.65 -25.02 -13.94
C ASP A 146 10.33 -24.52 -13.34
N ILE A 147 10.03 -23.23 -13.57
CA ILE A 147 8.81 -22.55 -13.07
C ILE A 147 7.85 -22.14 -14.15
N THR A 148 8.03 -22.57 -15.39
CA THR A 148 7.21 -22.14 -16.55
C THR A 148 5.72 -22.42 -16.37
N GLY A 149 5.37 -23.47 -15.60
CA GLY A 149 3.99 -23.86 -15.27
C GLY A 149 3.40 -23.22 -14.00
N TYR A 150 4.16 -22.41 -13.27
CA TYR A 150 3.74 -21.89 -11.96
C TYR A 150 2.82 -20.65 -12.10
N THR A 151 2.08 -20.35 -11.02
CA THR A 151 1.41 -19.06 -10.86
C THR A 151 2.43 -17.97 -10.52
N ALA A 152 2.05 -16.70 -10.66
CA ALA A 152 2.92 -15.59 -10.28
C ALA A 152 3.27 -15.62 -8.79
N ASP A 153 2.29 -15.92 -7.92
CA ASP A 153 2.49 -16.00 -6.45
C ASP A 153 3.48 -17.12 -6.09
N LYS A 154 3.32 -18.30 -6.71
CA LYS A 154 4.25 -19.41 -6.49
C LYS A 154 5.67 -19.11 -6.98
N ALA A 155 5.81 -18.41 -8.09
CA ALA A 155 7.12 -17.95 -8.57
C ALA A 155 7.70 -16.89 -7.61
N ALA A 156 6.88 -15.94 -7.16
CA ALA A 156 7.29 -14.92 -6.20
C ALA A 156 7.77 -15.54 -4.87
N SER A 157 7.07 -16.55 -4.34
CA SER A 157 7.47 -17.23 -3.11
C SER A 157 8.85 -17.92 -3.20
N LEU A 158 9.24 -18.39 -4.39
CA LEU A 158 10.58 -18.96 -4.62
C LEU A 158 11.66 -17.88 -4.80
N ILE A 159 11.28 -16.73 -5.39
CA ILE A 159 12.20 -15.60 -5.61
C ILE A 159 12.47 -14.87 -4.30
N ARG A 160 11.46 -14.71 -3.44
CA ARG A 160 11.58 -14.19 -2.07
C ARG A 160 12.41 -15.18 -1.21
N GLY A 161 12.85 -14.75 -0.04
CA GLY A 161 13.59 -15.57 0.92
C GLY A 161 14.29 -14.71 1.95
N GLU A 162 15.23 -15.29 2.71
CA GLU A 162 15.98 -14.57 3.74
C GLU A 162 16.90 -13.52 3.11
N GLU A 163 17.00 -12.34 3.74
CA GLU A 163 17.90 -11.26 3.32
C GLU A 163 19.36 -11.75 3.29
N GLY A 164 20.10 -11.30 2.31
CA GLY A 164 21.51 -11.66 2.11
C GLY A 164 21.73 -13.04 1.48
N THR A 165 20.67 -13.83 1.25
CA THR A 165 20.81 -15.11 0.55
C THR A 165 20.79 -14.92 -0.97
N SER A 166 21.49 -15.79 -1.71
CA SER A 166 21.49 -15.78 -3.17
C SER A 166 20.32 -16.55 -3.75
N VAL A 167 19.84 -16.11 -4.88
CA VAL A 167 18.88 -16.82 -5.74
C VAL A 167 19.36 -16.81 -7.18
N LYS A 168 19.30 -17.97 -7.82
CA LYS A 168 19.67 -18.09 -9.24
C LYS A 168 18.43 -18.00 -10.12
N ILE A 169 18.36 -16.98 -10.97
CA ILE A 169 17.24 -16.72 -11.87
C ILE A 169 17.65 -17.06 -13.30
N GLY A 170 16.94 -17.97 -13.95
CA GLY A 170 17.11 -18.25 -15.36
C GLY A 170 16.05 -17.47 -16.16
N LEU A 171 16.52 -16.66 -17.10
CA LEU A 171 15.68 -15.80 -17.94
C LEU A 171 15.76 -16.19 -19.39
N ARG A 172 14.62 -16.13 -20.08
CA ARG A 172 14.57 -16.07 -21.54
C ARG A 172 14.27 -14.65 -21.97
N ARG A 173 15.14 -14.09 -22.81
CA ARG A 173 15.05 -12.70 -23.29
C ARG A 173 14.92 -12.69 -24.80
N ASP A 174 14.01 -11.86 -25.32
CA ASP A 174 13.84 -11.69 -26.78
C ASP A 174 15.13 -11.19 -27.43
N GLY A 175 15.50 -11.82 -28.53
CA GLY A 175 16.74 -11.54 -29.28
C GLY A 175 18.02 -12.15 -28.68
N VAL A 176 17.92 -12.91 -27.58
CA VAL A 176 19.05 -13.64 -26.98
C VAL A 176 18.81 -15.13 -27.09
N ALA A 177 19.77 -15.86 -27.66
CA ALA A 177 19.66 -17.32 -27.80
C ALA A 177 19.92 -18.00 -26.43
N GLY A 178 19.03 -18.92 -26.03
CA GLY A 178 19.17 -19.70 -24.81
C GLY A 178 18.63 -19.02 -23.56
N ILE A 179 19.02 -19.53 -22.42
CA ILE A 179 18.63 -19.00 -21.09
C ILE A 179 19.81 -18.22 -20.54
N VAL A 180 19.56 -17.01 -20.07
CA VAL A 180 20.54 -16.18 -19.37
C VAL A 180 20.34 -16.36 -17.88
N TYR A 181 21.40 -16.67 -17.16
CA TYR A 181 21.35 -16.87 -15.72
C TYR A 181 21.91 -15.67 -14.97
N TYR A 182 21.20 -15.26 -13.93
CA TYR A 182 21.61 -14.25 -12.97
C TYR A 182 21.64 -14.86 -11.59
N GLU A 183 22.73 -14.66 -10.86
CA GLU A 183 22.83 -14.94 -9.44
C GLU A 183 22.67 -13.63 -8.69
N LEU A 184 21.56 -13.47 -7.97
CA LEU A 184 21.17 -12.23 -7.32
C LEU A 184 21.09 -12.45 -5.81
N VAL A 185 21.56 -11.46 -5.06
CA VAL A 185 21.40 -11.46 -3.60
C VAL A 185 20.04 -10.85 -3.28
N ARG A 186 19.28 -11.49 -2.39
CA ARG A 186 18.04 -10.94 -1.87
C ARG A 186 18.34 -9.80 -0.93
N GLU A 187 17.69 -8.67 -1.16
CA GLU A 187 17.82 -7.46 -0.37
C GLU A 187 16.45 -6.99 0.13
N LEU A 188 16.45 -6.23 1.21
CA LEU A 188 15.27 -5.52 1.68
C LEU A 188 14.97 -4.36 0.74
N ILE A 189 13.81 -4.41 0.08
CA ILE A 189 13.35 -3.42 -0.88
C ILE A 189 12.19 -2.65 -0.28
N LYS A 190 12.37 -1.35 -0.10
CA LYS A 190 11.35 -0.45 0.44
C LYS A 190 10.50 0.15 -0.67
N ILE A 191 9.18 -0.02 -0.54
CA ILE A 191 8.21 0.57 -1.47
C ILE A 191 7.89 1.98 -1.01
N ASN A 192 8.14 2.98 -1.87
CA ASN A 192 7.77 4.37 -1.57
C ASN A 192 6.29 4.61 -1.92
N PRO A 193 5.40 4.81 -0.92
CA PRO A 193 3.98 5.07 -1.14
C PRO A 193 3.68 6.53 -1.45
N VAL A 194 4.69 7.42 -1.44
CA VAL A 194 4.53 8.86 -1.55
C VAL A 194 5.05 9.36 -2.89
N LYS A 195 4.21 10.09 -3.61
CA LYS A 195 4.60 10.82 -4.82
C LYS A 195 4.27 12.29 -4.63
N TYR A 196 5.17 13.18 -5.02
CA TYR A 196 4.93 14.61 -4.92
C TYR A 196 5.49 15.39 -6.10
N GLU A 197 4.84 16.50 -6.39
CA GLU A 197 5.26 17.45 -7.42
C GLU A 197 4.78 18.87 -7.08
N ILE A 198 5.33 19.87 -7.73
CA ILE A 198 4.84 21.25 -7.64
C ILE A 198 4.10 21.57 -8.92
N LYS A 199 2.80 21.87 -8.77
CA LYS A 199 1.91 22.24 -9.88
C LYS A 199 1.92 23.74 -10.14
N ASP A 200 1.24 24.14 -11.21
CA ASP A 200 1.03 25.55 -11.56
C ASP A 200 0.49 26.36 -10.36
N GLY A 201 0.92 27.62 -10.26
CA GLY A 201 0.56 28.48 -9.13
C GLY A 201 1.35 28.20 -7.85
N ASN A 202 2.47 27.44 -7.94
CA ASN A 202 3.33 27.06 -6.83
C ASN A 202 2.56 26.29 -5.73
N ILE A 203 1.69 25.36 -6.14
CA ILE A 203 0.89 24.50 -5.26
C ILE A 203 1.57 23.12 -5.20
N GLY A 204 1.85 22.65 -3.99
CA GLY A 204 2.33 21.28 -3.77
C GLY A 204 1.19 20.27 -4.00
N TYR A 205 1.50 19.20 -4.71
CA TYR A 205 0.64 18.02 -4.82
C TYR A 205 1.37 16.85 -4.20
N LEU A 206 0.71 16.18 -3.26
CA LEU A 206 1.24 15.06 -2.50
C LEU A 206 0.23 13.93 -2.57
N ARG A 207 0.58 12.82 -3.23
CA ARG A 207 -0.22 11.60 -3.27
C ARG A 207 0.35 10.57 -2.30
N ILE A 208 -0.49 10.03 -1.44
CA ILE A 208 -0.17 8.94 -0.52
C ILE A 208 -1.06 7.77 -0.90
N THR A 209 -0.46 6.65 -1.32
CA THR A 209 -1.20 5.48 -1.80
C THR A 209 -1.56 4.51 -0.68
N GLU A 210 -0.79 4.50 0.40
CA GLU A 210 -1.00 3.70 1.62
C GLU A 210 -0.17 4.27 2.77
N PHE A 211 -0.41 3.80 4.01
CA PHE A 211 0.38 4.16 5.17
C PHE A 211 1.21 2.97 5.64
N ASN A 212 2.38 2.75 5.03
CA ASN A 212 3.38 1.75 5.42
C ASN A 212 4.53 2.39 6.23
N ASP A 213 5.47 1.59 6.72
CA ASP A 213 6.59 2.04 7.59
C ASP A 213 7.48 3.15 6.99
N ASN A 214 7.32 3.50 5.72
CA ASN A 214 8.13 4.51 5.04
C ASN A 214 7.34 5.79 4.70
N THR A 215 6.05 5.85 5.03
CA THR A 215 5.16 6.93 4.57
C THR A 215 5.47 8.26 5.23
N SER A 216 5.72 8.27 6.54
CA SER A 216 6.03 9.49 7.30
C SER A 216 7.36 10.10 6.87
N GLU A 217 8.40 9.29 6.66
CA GLU A 217 9.72 9.72 6.19
C GLU A 217 9.61 10.39 4.82
N HIS A 218 9.02 9.71 3.83
CA HIS A 218 8.86 10.27 2.48
C HIS A 218 7.93 11.48 2.42
N THR A 219 6.91 11.52 3.31
CA THR A 219 6.06 12.72 3.44
C THR A 219 6.85 13.90 4.01
N ALA A 220 7.73 13.66 4.99
CA ALA A 220 8.60 14.72 5.52
C ALA A 220 9.59 15.24 4.46
N GLU A 221 10.11 14.39 3.59
CA GLU A 221 10.91 14.80 2.43
C GLU A 221 10.12 15.72 1.50
N ALA A 222 8.88 15.35 1.16
CA ALA A 222 8.00 16.17 0.33
C ALA A 222 7.70 17.53 0.97
N VAL A 223 7.37 17.56 2.27
CA VAL A 223 7.15 18.79 3.04
C VAL A 223 8.39 19.68 3.04
N LYS A 224 9.58 19.11 3.20
CA LYS A 224 10.85 19.84 3.11
C LYS A 224 11.08 20.42 1.71
N ALA A 225 10.80 19.68 0.65
CA ALA A 225 10.90 20.14 -0.72
C ALA A 225 9.94 21.29 -1.01
N PHE A 226 8.68 21.20 -0.53
CA PHE A 226 7.69 22.26 -0.65
C PHE A 226 8.10 23.54 0.08
N ASN A 227 8.59 23.41 1.31
CA ASN A 227 9.09 24.57 2.08
C ASN A 227 10.26 25.26 1.38
N ASN A 228 11.23 24.50 0.86
CA ASN A 228 12.38 25.02 0.13
C ASN A 228 11.98 25.77 -1.16
N SER A 229 10.90 25.32 -1.80
CA SER A 229 10.34 25.94 -3.01
C SER A 229 9.36 27.09 -2.73
N GLY A 230 9.13 27.42 -1.45
CA GLY A 230 8.22 28.50 -1.06
C GLY A 230 6.74 28.23 -1.31
N VAL A 231 6.35 26.95 -1.43
CA VAL A 231 4.96 26.53 -1.53
C VAL A 231 4.18 27.00 -0.30
N LYS A 232 2.94 27.46 -0.50
CA LYS A 232 2.04 27.93 0.57
C LYS A 232 0.75 27.14 0.66
N GLY A 233 0.38 26.44 -0.39
CA GLY A 233 -0.80 25.58 -0.45
C GLY A 233 -0.41 24.17 -0.91
N VAL A 234 -0.98 23.15 -0.28
CA VAL A 234 -0.72 21.74 -0.60
C VAL A 234 -2.03 21.01 -0.79
N ILE A 235 -2.11 20.20 -1.83
CA ILE A 235 -3.17 19.23 -2.07
C ILE A 235 -2.63 17.87 -1.67
N VAL A 236 -3.27 17.21 -0.69
CA VAL A 236 -3.00 15.83 -0.31
C VAL A 236 -4.03 14.93 -0.97
N ASP A 237 -3.58 13.97 -1.77
CA ASP A 237 -4.45 13.02 -2.48
C ASP A 237 -4.43 11.66 -1.78
N LEU A 238 -5.56 11.32 -1.13
CA LEU A 238 -5.81 10.05 -0.44
C LEU A 238 -6.81 9.17 -1.20
N ARG A 239 -7.17 9.53 -2.42
CA ARG A 239 -8.13 8.73 -3.22
C ARG A 239 -7.58 7.35 -3.48
N GLY A 240 -8.43 6.33 -3.26
CA GLY A 240 -8.05 4.92 -3.40
C GLY A 240 -7.05 4.42 -2.36
N ASN A 241 -6.75 5.18 -1.31
CA ASN A 241 -5.85 4.78 -0.24
C ASN A 241 -6.61 3.99 0.84
N PRO A 242 -6.40 2.67 0.99
CA PRO A 242 -7.15 1.82 1.92
C PRO A 242 -6.77 2.01 3.39
N GLY A 243 -5.76 2.84 3.67
CA GLY A 243 -5.23 3.06 5.01
C GLY A 243 -3.86 2.45 5.22
N GLY A 244 -3.63 1.87 6.38
CA GLY A 244 -2.38 1.26 6.81
C GLY A 244 -2.11 1.48 8.30
N LEU A 245 -0.87 1.73 8.65
CA LEU A 245 -0.38 1.82 10.03
C LEU A 245 -0.86 3.09 10.75
N LEU A 246 -1.33 2.90 11.99
CA LEU A 246 -1.81 3.99 12.83
C LEU A 246 -0.69 5.00 13.16
N ASP A 247 0.48 4.52 13.56
CA ASP A 247 1.59 5.39 13.95
C ASP A 247 2.06 6.23 12.76
N GLU A 248 2.13 5.64 11.57
CA GLU A 248 2.51 6.34 10.34
C GLU A 248 1.54 7.49 10.00
N VAL A 249 0.22 7.25 10.09
CA VAL A 249 -0.73 8.34 9.83
C VAL A 249 -0.70 9.42 10.89
N VAL A 250 -0.43 9.07 12.15
CA VAL A 250 -0.25 10.05 13.25
C VAL A 250 0.97 10.93 12.98
N ASP A 251 2.09 10.33 12.56
CA ASP A 251 3.31 11.06 12.22
C ASP A 251 3.12 11.93 10.98
N VAL A 252 2.47 11.42 9.93
CA VAL A 252 2.09 12.22 8.75
C VAL A 252 1.18 13.38 9.14
N CYS A 253 0.14 13.16 9.96
CA CYS A 253 -0.74 14.22 10.45
C CYS A 253 0.03 15.29 11.23
N SER A 254 1.04 14.89 12.00
CA SER A 254 1.87 15.79 12.79
C SER A 254 2.72 16.75 11.95
N LEU A 255 2.87 16.51 10.65
CA LEU A 255 3.51 17.43 9.71
C LEU A 255 2.57 18.54 9.21
N PHE A 256 1.26 18.39 9.36
CA PHE A 256 0.26 19.28 8.79
C PHE A 256 -0.70 19.90 9.80
N VAL A 257 -1.11 19.12 10.81
CA VAL A 257 -2.15 19.49 11.79
C VAL A 257 -1.51 20.21 12.97
N PRO A 258 -1.95 21.42 13.34
CA PRO A 258 -1.46 22.12 14.51
C PRO A 258 -1.73 21.34 15.80
N LYS A 259 -1.05 21.76 16.87
CA LYS A 259 -1.16 21.18 18.21
C LYS A 259 -2.61 20.91 18.61
N GLY A 260 -2.88 19.65 18.95
CA GLY A 260 -4.19 19.14 19.32
C GLY A 260 -4.40 17.69 18.92
N PRO A 261 -5.57 17.14 19.20
CA PRO A 261 -5.86 15.73 18.92
C PRO A 261 -5.89 15.44 17.41
N ILE A 262 -5.34 14.28 17.04
CA ILE A 262 -5.39 13.69 15.71
C ILE A 262 -6.47 12.60 15.66
N VAL A 263 -6.44 11.70 16.63
CA VAL A 263 -7.37 10.57 16.71
C VAL A 263 -7.54 10.14 18.18
N LYS A 264 -8.72 9.63 18.53
CA LYS A 264 -9.04 9.07 19.85
C LYS A 264 -9.31 7.58 19.69
N ILE A 265 -8.74 6.76 20.56
CA ILE A 265 -8.97 5.31 20.60
C ILE A 265 -10.00 5.02 21.69
N GLN A 266 -11.02 4.24 21.33
CA GLN A 266 -12.13 3.90 22.20
C GLN A 266 -12.27 2.38 22.35
N ILE A 267 -12.27 1.90 23.61
CA ILE A 267 -12.56 0.50 23.94
C ILE A 267 -13.80 0.49 24.84
N LYS A 268 -14.81 -0.30 24.48
CA LYS A 268 -16.05 -0.45 25.27
C LYS A 268 -16.67 0.89 25.70
N ASN A 269 -16.69 1.87 24.80
CA ASN A 269 -17.20 3.23 25.01
C ASN A 269 -16.35 4.14 25.92
N GLU A 270 -15.16 3.73 26.31
CA GLU A 270 -14.21 4.57 27.06
C GLU A 270 -13.05 4.99 26.15
N ILE A 271 -12.70 6.28 26.17
CA ILE A 271 -11.50 6.78 25.48
C ILE A 271 -10.30 6.33 26.31
N VAL A 272 -9.48 5.47 25.72
CA VAL A 272 -8.29 4.91 26.39
C VAL A 272 -7.00 5.62 25.99
N GLU A 273 -6.99 6.25 24.79
CA GLU A 273 -5.81 6.92 24.25
C GLU A 273 -6.22 8.07 23.34
N VAL A 274 -5.39 9.12 23.29
CA VAL A 274 -5.52 10.24 22.35
C VAL A 274 -4.16 10.53 21.77
N TYR A 275 -4.04 10.37 20.46
CA TYR A 275 -2.85 10.78 19.72
C TYR A 275 -2.96 12.26 19.37
N GLU A 276 -1.89 13.02 19.61
CA GLU A 276 -1.88 14.48 19.47
C GLU A 276 -0.70 14.98 18.64
N SER A 277 -0.96 15.95 17.77
CA SER A 277 0.10 16.73 17.15
C SER A 277 0.69 17.75 18.12
N GLN A 278 1.99 18.00 17.99
CA GLN A 278 2.71 19.06 18.71
C GLN A 278 3.15 20.19 17.79
N LEU A 279 2.70 20.24 16.55
CA LEU A 279 3.08 21.24 15.56
C LEU A 279 2.54 22.62 15.96
N ASP A 280 3.40 23.62 16.09
CA ASP A 280 2.98 24.96 16.53
C ASP A 280 1.97 25.61 15.57
N LYS A 281 2.22 25.46 14.26
CA LYS A 281 1.38 26.07 13.20
C LYS A 281 1.43 25.24 11.92
N ALA A 282 0.25 25.09 11.30
CA ALA A 282 0.17 24.48 9.97
C ALA A 282 1.06 25.21 8.95
N PRO A 283 1.94 24.50 8.24
CA PRO A 283 2.88 25.12 7.31
C PRO A 283 2.21 25.57 6.01
N PHE A 284 1.08 24.97 5.64
CA PHE A 284 0.40 25.16 4.37
C PHE A 284 -1.11 25.37 4.55
N LYS A 285 -1.76 25.97 3.56
CA LYS A 285 -3.20 25.81 3.33
C LYS A 285 -3.43 24.45 2.70
N LEU A 286 -4.39 23.68 3.19
CA LEU A 286 -4.60 22.30 2.76
C LEU A 286 -5.92 22.09 2.05
N ALA A 287 -5.89 21.31 0.98
CA ALA A 287 -7.05 20.62 0.43
C ALA A 287 -6.73 19.11 0.39
N VAL A 288 -7.65 18.27 0.82
CA VAL A 288 -7.47 16.81 0.83
C VAL A 288 -8.48 16.19 -0.12
N LEU A 289 -7.99 15.41 -1.07
CA LEU A 289 -8.83 14.65 -1.99
C LEU A 289 -9.14 13.29 -1.37
N VAL A 290 -10.43 12.96 -1.32
CA VAL A 290 -10.93 11.69 -0.76
C VAL A 290 -12.00 11.08 -1.67
N ASP A 291 -12.14 9.76 -1.61
CA ASP A 291 -13.18 8.99 -2.31
C ASP A 291 -13.62 7.76 -1.51
N GLY A 292 -14.50 6.95 -2.08
CA GLY A 292 -14.97 5.71 -1.47
C GLY A 292 -13.89 4.65 -1.23
N GLY A 293 -12.69 4.80 -1.79
CA GLY A 293 -11.52 3.97 -1.53
C GLY A 293 -10.64 4.50 -0.41
N SER A 294 -10.87 5.73 0.08
CA SER A 294 -10.17 6.30 1.23
C SER A 294 -10.72 5.68 2.52
N ALA A 295 -9.92 4.84 3.20
CA ALA A 295 -10.38 4.07 4.37
C ALA A 295 -9.39 4.11 5.54
N SER A 296 -9.86 3.78 6.76
CA SER A 296 -9.00 3.54 7.94
C SER A 296 -8.05 4.72 8.23
N ALA A 297 -6.71 4.54 8.15
CA ALA A 297 -5.72 5.60 8.35
C ALA A 297 -5.97 6.85 7.48
N SER A 298 -6.44 6.68 6.23
CA SER A 298 -6.85 7.81 5.38
C SER A 298 -7.99 8.61 6.00
N GLU A 299 -8.91 7.94 6.68
CA GLU A 299 -10.03 8.58 7.38
C GLU A 299 -9.59 9.25 8.68
N ILE A 300 -8.56 8.72 9.34
CA ILE A 300 -7.92 9.40 10.48
C ILE A 300 -7.34 10.74 10.03
N MET A 301 -6.56 10.76 8.93
CA MET A 301 -6.00 12.00 8.39
C MET A 301 -7.09 12.96 7.93
N ALA A 302 -8.08 12.48 7.20
CA ALA A 302 -9.22 13.29 6.75
C ALA A 302 -9.99 13.91 7.93
N GLY A 303 -10.29 13.09 8.95
CA GLY A 303 -10.98 13.54 10.17
C GLY A 303 -10.17 14.56 10.97
N ALA A 304 -8.86 14.33 11.12
CA ALA A 304 -7.96 15.25 11.82
C ALA A 304 -7.89 16.62 11.13
N ILE A 305 -7.77 16.66 9.81
CA ILE A 305 -7.70 17.90 9.04
C ILE A 305 -9.04 18.63 9.07
N LYS A 306 -10.16 17.92 8.94
CA LYS A 306 -11.50 18.49 8.98
C LYS A 306 -11.83 19.09 10.35
N ASP A 307 -11.65 18.34 11.42
CA ASP A 307 -12.00 18.75 12.78
C ASP A 307 -11.09 19.87 13.29
N SER A 308 -9.79 19.84 12.97
CA SER A 308 -8.86 20.93 13.29
C SER A 308 -9.06 22.18 12.45
N LYS A 309 -9.86 22.11 11.39
CA LYS A 309 -10.06 23.19 10.39
C LYS A 309 -8.74 23.65 9.74
N THR A 310 -7.79 22.74 9.65
CA THR A 310 -6.48 23.01 9.03
C THR A 310 -6.59 23.06 7.50
N GLY A 311 -7.55 22.34 6.93
CA GLY A 311 -7.82 22.26 5.52
C GLY A 311 -9.28 21.93 5.22
N ILE A 312 -9.57 21.68 3.95
CA ILE A 312 -10.88 21.26 3.45
C ILE A 312 -10.78 19.91 2.77
N LEU A 313 -11.83 19.12 2.89
CA LEU A 313 -11.96 17.84 2.19
C LEU A 313 -12.76 18.04 0.90
N ILE A 314 -12.27 17.48 -0.21
CA ILE A 314 -12.91 17.57 -1.52
C ILE A 314 -13.00 16.18 -2.14
N GLY A 315 -14.13 15.83 -2.72
CA GLY A 315 -14.30 14.55 -3.40
C GLY A 315 -15.58 13.83 -3.05
N GLU A 316 -15.50 12.56 -2.75
CA GLU A 316 -16.64 11.73 -2.38
C GLU A 316 -16.51 11.24 -0.94
N LYS A 317 -17.63 10.75 -0.38
CA LYS A 317 -17.67 10.20 0.97
C LYS A 317 -16.71 9.02 1.09
N THR A 318 -15.92 8.97 2.18
CA THR A 318 -14.97 7.92 2.46
C THR A 318 -15.64 6.59 2.83
N TYR A 319 -14.87 5.53 2.95
CA TYR A 319 -15.33 4.15 3.11
C TYR A 319 -16.12 3.92 4.41
N GLY A 320 -15.63 4.39 5.55
CA GLY A 320 -16.26 4.17 6.86
C GLY A 320 -15.71 2.98 7.63
N LYS A 321 -14.38 2.79 7.65
CA LYS A 321 -13.73 1.79 8.49
C LYS A 321 -13.19 2.46 9.77
N GLY A 322 -13.98 2.40 10.84
CA GLY A 322 -13.69 3.03 12.14
C GLY A 322 -13.09 2.10 13.20
N THR A 323 -12.58 0.94 12.81
CA THR A 323 -12.06 -0.08 13.73
C THR A 323 -10.54 -0.15 13.71
N VAL A 324 -9.95 -0.41 14.88
CA VAL A 324 -8.51 -0.65 15.08
C VAL A 324 -8.27 -2.14 15.19
N GLN A 325 -7.35 -2.68 14.38
CA GLN A 325 -6.93 -4.07 14.46
C GLN A 325 -5.56 -4.17 15.11
N HIS A 326 -5.39 -5.18 15.94
CA HIS A 326 -4.10 -5.61 16.46
C HIS A 326 -3.69 -6.90 15.76
N THR A 327 -2.47 -6.90 15.23
CA THR A 327 -1.88 -8.07 14.57
C THR A 327 -0.90 -8.73 15.52
N MET A 328 -1.02 -10.04 15.68
CA MET A 328 -0.16 -10.80 16.58
C MET A 328 0.26 -12.13 15.96
N ARG A 329 1.51 -12.55 16.21
CA ARG A 329 1.98 -13.89 15.88
C ARG A 329 1.51 -14.86 16.94
N LEU A 330 1.05 -16.04 16.54
CA LEU A 330 0.57 -17.08 17.44
C LEU A 330 1.68 -18.05 17.80
N GLN A 331 1.63 -18.62 19.01
CA GLN A 331 2.51 -19.74 19.37
C GLN A 331 2.10 -20.98 18.55
N GLY A 332 3.06 -21.59 17.90
CA GLY A 332 2.81 -22.74 17.00
C GLY A 332 2.76 -22.38 15.52
N GLY A 333 2.95 -21.11 15.18
CA GLY A 333 2.97 -20.60 13.80
C GLY A 333 1.71 -19.85 13.41
N GLY A 334 1.82 -19.08 12.33
CA GLY A 334 0.76 -18.23 11.86
C GLY A 334 0.50 -16.98 12.71
N GLY A 335 -0.60 -16.31 12.45
CA GLY A 335 -0.95 -15.09 13.14
C GLY A 335 -2.44 -14.79 13.14
N ALA A 336 -2.80 -13.79 13.89
CA ALA A 336 -4.17 -13.28 13.93
C ALA A 336 -4.17 -11.76 13.85
N LYS A 337 -5.13 -11.24 13.10
CA LYS A 337 -5.51 -9.83 13.11
C LYS A 337 -6.87 -9.74 13.80
N LEU A 338 -6.93 -9.03 14.91
CA LEU A 338 -8.12 -8.95 15.75
C LEU A 338 -8.55 -7.50 15.92
N THR A 339 -9.81 -7.20 15.73
CA THR A 339 -10.40 -5.91 16.06
C THR A 339 -10.45 -5.75 17.57
N ILE A 340 -9.76 -4.73 18.09
CA ILE A 340 -9.61 -4.48 19.53
C ILE A 340 -10.23 -3.18 20.01
N ALA A 341 -10.44 -2.22 19.10
CA ALA A 341 -10.93 -0.89 19.45
C ALA A 341 -11.65 -0.24 18.28
N ASN A 342 -12.35 0.84 18.56
CA ASN A 342 -12.79 1.83 17.57
C ASN A 342 -11.91 3.07 17.64
N TYR A 343 -11.79 3.80 16.55
CA TYR A 343 -11.24 5.14 16.61
C TYR A 343 -12.32 6.19 16.29
N LEU A 344 -12.16 7.34 16.91
CA LEU A 344 -13.01 8.51 16.72
C LEU A 344 -12.18 9.65 16.19
N THR A 345 -12.80 10.52 15.41
CA THR A 345 -12.16 11.77 15.01
C THR A 345 -11.87 12.67 16.23
N PRO A 346 -11.06 13.73 16.10
CA PRO A 346 -10.81 14.66 17.22
C PRO A 346 -12.07 15.17 17.91
N SER A 347 -13.13 15.44 17.17
CA SER A 347 -14.43 15.89 17.73
C SER A 347 -15.20 14.79 18.45
N GLY A 348 -14.77 13.53 18.34
CA GLY A 348 -15.47 12.36 18.92
C GLY A 348 -16.49 11.73 17.99
N PHE A 349 -16.47 12.06 16.70
CA PHE A 349 -17.35 11.43 15.72
C PHE A 349 -16.89 10.01 15.42
N SER A 350 -17.81 9.05 15.52
CA SER A 350 -17.59 7.66 15.10
C SER A 350 -17.95 7.53 13.62
N LEU A 351 -16.98 7.18 12.82
CA LEU A 351 -17.16 7.06 11.37
C LEU A 351 -17.42 5.63 10.89
N ASP A 352 -17.39 4.67 11.81
CA ASP A 352 -17.56 3.24 11.49
C ASP A 352 -18.90 2.96 10.83
N GLY A 353 -18.88 2.33 9.65
CA GLY A 353 -20.04 2.11 8.79
C GLY A 353 -20.64 3.37 8.16
N ILE A 354 -20.11 4.57 8.49
CA ILE A 354 -20.67 5.86 8.05
C ILE A 354 -19.76 6.55 7.03
N GLY A 355 -18.45 6.63 7.31
CA GLY A 355 -17.48 7.41 6.55
C GLY A 355 -17.52 8.90 6.83
N ILE A 356 -16.56 9.64 6.26
CA ILE A 356 -16.45 11.10 6.37
C ILE A 356 -16.99 11.73 5.08
N VAL A 357 -17.96 12.61 5.22
CA VAL A 357 -18.49 13.40 4.10
C VAL A 357 -17.52 14.56 3.83
N PRO A 358 -17.04 14.78 2.60
CA PRO A 358 -16.18 15.91 2.27
C PRO A 358 -16.90 17.25 2.47
N ASP A 359 -16.12 18.34 2.60
CA ASP A 359 -16.67 19.70 2.72
C ASP A 359 -17.21 20.19 1.38
N ILE A 360 -16.62 19.71 0.29
CA ILE A 360 -17.04 19.99 -1.08
C ILE A 360 -17.20 18.66 -1.81
N GLU A 361 -18.45 18.28 -2.05
CA GLU A 361 -18.72 17.07 -2.84
C GLU A 361 -18.44 17.33 -4.32
N VAL A 362 -17.54 16.55 -4.89
CA VAL A 362 -17.22 16.50 -6.31
C VAL A 362 -17.12 15.04 -6.71
N LYS A 363 -17.98 14.61 -7.62
CA LYS A 363 -17.90 13.24 -8.13
C LYS A 363 -16.59 13.02 -8.86
N GLY A 364 -15.92 11.94 -8.53
CA GLY A 364 -14.76 11.49 -9.26
C GLY A 364 -15.14 11.23 -10.72
N SER A 365 -14.27 11.62 -11.64
CA SER A 365 -14.37 11.04 -12.97
C SER A 365 -14.03 9.55 -12.83
N THR A 366 -14.85 8.67 -13.40
CA THR A 366 -14.55 7.23 -13.50
C THR A 366 -13.33 6.94 -14.38
N VAL A 367 -12.56 7.97 -14.69
CA VAL A 367 -11.41 7.91 -15.57
C VAL A 367 -10.18 8.16 -14.74
N SER A 368 -9.37 7.11 -14.57
CA SER A 368 -8.01 7.18 -14.03
C SER A 368 -7.27 8.36 -14.65
N THR A 369 -6.58 9.16 -13.84
CA THR A 369 -5.75 10.26 -14.37
C THR A 369 -4.61 9.68 -15.21
N ALA A 370 -4.15 10.41 -16.23
CA ALA A 370 -3.05 9.95 -17.08
C ALA A 370 -1.76 9.64 -16.29
N SER A 371 -1.63 10.19 -15.08
CA SER A 371 -0.53 9.92 -14.14
C SER A 371 -0.61 8.56 -13.45
N GLU A 372 -1.78 7.90 -13.48
CA GLU A 372 -1.97 6.55 -12.94
C GLU A 372 -1.62 5.47 -13.96
N PHE A 373 -1.48 5.82 -15.23
CA PHE A 373 -1.14 4.88 -16.27
C PHE A 373 0.37 4.64 -16.34
N ALA A 374 0.74 3.41 -16.61
CA ALA A 374 2.13 3.06 -16.86
C ALA A 374 2.73 3.95 -17.97
N ALA A 375 3.98 4.34 -17.82
CA ALA A 375 4.65 5.25 -18.74
C ALA A 375 4.86 4.59 -20.11
N ILE A 376 4.63 5.36 -21.20
CA ILE A 376 5.02 4.97 -22.56
C ILE A 376 6.19 5.87 -22.95
N LYS A 377 7.42 5.34 -22.95
CA LYS A 377 8.64 6.14 -23.23
C LYS A 377 8.78 6.48 -24.72
N GLY A 378 8.15 5.72 -25.62
CA GLY A 378 8.23 5.94 -27.07
C GLY A 378 9.61 5.65 -27.69
N ASP A 379 10.46 4.93 -27.00
CA ASP A 379 11.82 4.56 -27.38
C ASP A 379 11.87 3.27 -28.25
N ARG A 380 10.74 2.58 -28.35
CA ARG A 380 10.56 1.40 -29.20
C ARG A 380 9.16 1.34 -29.80
N SER A 381 9.03 0.59 -30.91
CA SER A 381 7.73 0.28 -31.52
C SER A 381 6.96 -0.73 -30.69
N LEU A 382 5.67 -0.44 -30.39
CA LEU A 382 4.77 -1.37 -29.70
C LEU A 382 3.93 -2.12 -30.72
N LYS A 383 4.14 -3.43 -30.86
CA LYS A 383 3.47 -4.30 -31.83
C LYS A 383 3.26 -5.70 -31.28
N SER A 384 2.55 -6.55 -32.00
CA SER A 384 2.28 -7.94 -31.58
C SER A 384 3.54 -8.65 -31.07
N GLY A 385 3.45 -9.26 -29.90
CA GLY A 385 4.51 -9.97 -29.22
C GLY A 385 5.36 -9.08 -28.29
N VAL A 386 5.22 -7.75 -28.31
CA VAL A 386 5.88 -6.86 -27.36
C VAL A 386 5.21 -6.94 -26.01
N ILE A 387 6.01 -6.98 -24.95
CA ILE A 387 5.55 -7.04 -23.55
C ILE A 387 6.22 -5.91 -22.77
N GLY A 388 5.48 -5.31 -21.83
CA GLY A 388 6.05 -4.32 -20.93
C GLY A 388 5.07 -3.33 -20.34
N LEU A 389 5.58 -2.48 -19.42
CA LEU A 389 4.81 -1.40 -18.84
C LEU A 389 4.33 -0.38 -19.87
N ASP A 390 5.09 -0.17 -20.94
CA ASP A 390 4.70 0.68 -22.05
C ASP A 390 3.50 0.09 -22.84
N VAL A 391 3.42 -1.23 -22.98
CA VAL A 391 2.25 -1.92 -23.53
C VAL A 391 1.08 -1.85 -22.54
N LEU A 392 1.33 -2.04 -21.23
CA LEU A 392 0.30 -1.84 -20.21
C LEU A 392 -0.23 -0.40 -20.25
N GLY A 393 0.66 0.58 -20.33
CA GLY A 393 0.29 1.98 -20.47
C GLY A 393 -0.50 2.28 -21.76
N LEU A 394 -0.18 1.60 -22.86
CA LEU A 394 -0.96 1.65 -24.09
C LEU A 394 -2.36 1.06 -23.89
N GLN A 395 -2.45 -0.14 -23.32
CA GLN A 395 -3.73 -0.81 -23.03
C GLN A 395 -4.62 0.03 -22.12
N GLN A 396 -4.07 0.57 -21.04
CA GLN A 396 -4.77 1.45 -20.11
C GLN A 396 -5.34 2.68 -20.83
N ARG A 397 -4.54 3.33 -21.67
CA ARG A 397 -4.97 4.52 -22.43
C ARG A 397 -6.02 4.19 -23.48
N LEU A 398 -5.83 3.12 -24.24
CA LEU A 398 -6.83 2.66 -25.23
C LEU A 398 -8.15 2.33 -24.54
N ASN A 399 -8.11 1.61 -23.42
CA ASN A 399 -9.31 1.28 -22.64
C ASN A 399 -10.00 2.54 -22.11
N ALA A 400 -9.24 3.49 -21.57
CA ALA A 400 -9.76 4.76 -21.06
C ALA A 400 -10.44 5.59 -22.14
N ILE A 401 -9.92 5.59 -23.38
CA ILE A 401 -10.54 6.31 -24.49
C ILE A 401 -11.67 5.51 -25.20
N GLY A 402 -11.96 4.27 -24.74
CA GLY A 402 -13.16 3.52 -25.14
C GLY A 402 -12.91 2.34 -26.05
N TYR A 403 -11.66 1.99 -26.34
CA TYR A 403 -11.31 0.73 -27.01
C TYR A 403 -11.22 -0.36 -25.95
N LYS A 404 -12.36 -0.98 -25.63
CA LYS A 404 -12.46 -1.96 -24.54
C LYS A 404 -11.50 -3.14 -24.71
N LEU A 405 -10.71 -3.37 -23.68
CA LEU A 405 -9.81 -4.51 -23.54
C LEU A 405 -10.26 -5.30 -22.30
N ASP A 406 -10.54 -6.58 -22.46
CA ASP A 406 -10.99 -7.42 -21.34
C ASP A 406 -9.85 -7.70 -20.35
N LYS A 407 -8.59 -7.51 -20.78
CA LYS A 407 -7.40 -7.70 -19.96
C LYS A 407 -6.37 -6.60 -20.22
N LEU A 408 -5.85 -6.04 -19.14
CA LEU A 408 -4.77 -5.04 -19.15
C LEU A 408 -3.55 -5.70 -18.51
N ASP A 409 -2.75 -6.41 -19.32
CA ASP A 409 -1.72 -7.35 -18.86
C ASP A 409 -0.30 -6.99 -19.31
N GLY A 410 -0.17 -5.86 -19.99
CA GLY A 410 1.14 -5.46 -20.55
C GLY A 410 1.62 -6.31 -21.74
N VAL A 411 0.75 -7.17 -22.31
CA VAL A 411 1.07 -8.01 -23.48
C VAL A 411 0.40 -7.47 -24.74
N PHE A 412 1.15 -7.19 -25.78
CA PHE A 412 0.58 -6.82 -27.06
C PHE A 412 0.06 -8.07 -27.81
N GLY A 413 -1.02 -8.65 -27.27
CA GLY A 413 -1.72 -9.79 -27.87
C GLY A 413 -2.73 -9.39 -28.94
N ASN A 414 -3.57 -10.35 -29.35
CA ASN A 414 -4.58 -10.13 -30.39
C ASN A 414 -5.62 -9.07 -30.02
N MET A 415 -6.02 -8.97 -28.75
CA MET A 415 -6.97 -7.94 -28.29
C MET A 415 -6.35 -6.55 -28.40
N THR A 416 -5.12 -6.38 -27.92
CA THR A 416 -4.38 -5.11 -28.05
C THR A 416 -4.20 -4.73 -29.51
N LYS A 417 -3.83 -5.70 -30.38
CA LYS A 417 -3.76 -5.50 -31.83
C LYS A 417 -5.07 -4.99 -32.41
N THR A 418 -6.19 -5.60 -32.05
CA THR A 418 -7.52 -5.19 -32.52
C THR A 418 -7.87 -3.78 -32.08
N ALA A 419 -7.60 -3.45 -30.80
CA ALA A 419 -7.83 -2.12 -30.26
C ALA A 419 -6.94 -1.05 -30.93
N VAL A 420 -5.67 -1.37 -31.18
CA VAL A 420 -4.74 -0.49 -31.92
C VAL A 420 -5.22 -0.23 -33.32
N LEU A 421 -5.60 -1.28 -34.09
CA LEU A 421 -6.13 -1.09 -35.44
C LEU A 421 -7.40 -0.23 -35.46
N ALA A 422 -8.30 -0.42 -34.50
CA ALA A 422 -9.49 0.42 -34.35
C ALA A 422 -9.10 1.88 -34.05
N PHE A 423 -8.20 2.09 -33.10
CA PHE A 423 -7.66 3.42 -32.77
C PHE A 423 -7.01 4.09 -33.98
N GLN A 424 -6.15 3.39 -34.70
CA GLN A 424 -5.49 3.90 -35.91
C GLN A 424 -6.50 4.29 -36.99
N LYS A 425 -7.50 3.44 -37.22
CA LYS A 425 -8.58 3.71 -38.19
C LYS A 425 -9.35 4.97 -37.82
N ASP A 426 -9.82 5.08 -36.59
CA ASP A 426 -10.68 6.19 -36.13
C ASP A 426 -9.93 7.53 -36.14
N ASN A 427 -8.61 7.49 -35.92
CA ASN A 427 -7.76 8.67 -35.92
C ASN A 427 -6.99 8.90 -37.24
N LYS A 428 -7.34 8.17 -38.32
CA LYS A 428 -6.74 8.29 -39.65
C LYS A 428 -5.22 8.09 -39.67
N LEU A 429 -4.74 7.24 -38.77
CA LEU A 429 -3.33 6.82 -38.71
C LEU A 429 -3.07 5.65 -39.65
N LYS A 430 -1.80 5.29 -39.84
CA LYS A 430 -1.41 4.11 -40.61
C LYS A 430 -1.87 2.84 -39.89
N GLN A 431 -2.72 2.05 -40.51
CA GLN A 431 -3.30 0.83 -39.93
C GLN A 431 -2.34 -0.37 -40.11
N ASP A 432 -1.24 -0.38 -39.37
CA ASP A 432 -0.23 -1.44 -39.40
C ASP A 432 -0.15 -2.26 -38.10
N ALA A 433 -1.04 -1.98 -37.18
CA ALA A 433 -1.08 -2.61 -35.86
C ALA A 433 0.22 -2.44 -35.06
N SER A 434 0.98 -1.37 -35.29
CA SER A 434 2.10 -0.94 -34.45
C SER A 434 1.85 0.46 -33.92
N ILE A 435 2.38 0.75 -32.75
CA ILE A 435 2.32 2.10 -32.13
C ILE A 435 3.75 2.66 -32.10
N GLU A 436 3.94 3.76 -32.78
CA GLU A 436 5.17 4.52 -32.84
C GLU A 436 5.06 5.83 -32.07
N ALA A 437 6.16 6.56 -31.91
CA ALA A 437 6.20 7.81 -31.13
C ALA A 437 5.15 8.84 -31.56
N ASP A 438 4.82 8.93 -32.85
CA ASP A 438 3.80 9.86 -33.35
C ASP A 438 2.39 9.37 -33.04
N ASP A 439 2.13 8.07 -33.06
CA ASP A 439 0.86 7.49 -32.64
C ASP A 439 0.62 7.72 -31.13
N ILE A 440 1.69 7.64 -30.33
CA ILE A 440 1.62 7.94 -28.89
C ILE A 440 1.19 9.39 -28.64
N LYS A 441 1.67 10.35 -29.41
CA LYS A 441 1.24 11.76 -29.32
C LYS A 441 -0.25 11.92 -29.61
N VAL A 442 -0.76 11.22 -30.63
CA VAL A 442 -2.18 11.22 -30.98
C VAL A 442 -2.99 10.54 -29.87
N LEU A 443 -2.51 9.41 -29.36
CA LEU A 443 -3.13 8.69 -28.25
C LEU A 443 -3.20 9.57 -27.00
N GLN A 444 -2.10 10.25 -26.66
CA GLN A 444 -2.05 11.17 -25.53
C GLN A 444 -3.05 12.34 -25.70
N LYS A 445 -3.06 12.96 -26.88
CA LYS A 445 -4.02 14.02 -27.20
C LYS A 445 -5.48 13.55 -27.12
N LYS A 446 -5.77 12.33 -27.61
CA LYS A 446 -7.13 11.74 -27.51
C LYS A 446 -7.50 11.37 -26.09
N LEU A 447 -6.53 10.93 -25.33
CA LEU A 447 -6.67 10.72 -23.90
C LEU A 447 -7.00 12.07 -23.21
N GLU A 448 -6.24 13.12 -23.46
CA GLU A 448 -6.48 14.46 -22.92
C GLU A 448 -7.83 15.03 -23.36
N GLU A 449 -8.22 14.87 -24.63
CA GLU A 449 -9.54 15.27 -25.13
C GLU A 449 -10.69 14.51 -24.44
N LYS A 450 -10.50 13.25 -24.09
CA LYS A 450 -11.49 12.41 -23.45
C LYS A 450 -11.42 12.46 -21.92
N LEU A 451 -10.19 12.53 -21.36
CA LEU A 451 -9.89 12.89 -20.00
C LEU A 451 -9.99 14.40 -19.79
N GLY A 452 -10.13 15.17 -20.83
CA GLY A 452 -10.46 16.58 -20.83
C GLY A 452 -11.78 16.91 -20.12
N GLN A 453 -12.55 15.92 -19.69
CA GLN A 453 -13.09 15.87 -18.35
C GLN A 453 -11.89 15.78 -17.39
N LYS A 454 -11.31 16.96 -17.16
CA LYS A 454 -10.34 17.34 -16.16
C LYS A 454 -10.62 16.55 -14.89
N ASP A 455 -9.59 16.15 -14.14
CA ASP A 455 -9.78 15.65 -12.77
C ASP A 455 -10.51 16.74 -11.98
N ALA A 456 -11.84 16.72 -12.04
CA ALA A 456 -12.70 17.76 -11.50
C ALA A 456 -12.46 17.94 -10.00
N GLN A 457 -12.06 16.89 -9.30
CA GLN A 457 -11.71 16.95 -7.90
C GLN A 457 -10.38 17.68 -7.70
N LEU A 458 -9.36 17.36 -8.49
CA LEU A 458 -8.07 18.04 -8.42
C LEU A 458 -8.16 19.50 -8.87
N GLU A 459 -8.90 19.80 -9.92
CA GLU A 459 -9.15 21.20 -10.34
C GLU A 459 -9.84 21.99 -9.26
N ARG A 460 -10.89 21.41 -8.67
CA ARG A 460 -11.57 22.06 -7.56
C ARG A 460 -10.63 22.31 -6.38
N ALA A 461 -9.74 21.37 -6.07
CA ALA A 461 -8.74 21.56 -5.03
C ALA A 461 -7.76 22.69 -5.37
N MET A 462 -7.30 22.75 -6.62
CA MET A 462 -6.44 23.84 -7.10
C MET A 462 -7.13 25.21 -6.95
N GLU A 463 -8.41 25.32 -7.36
CA GLU A 463 -9.20 26.55 -7.22
C GLU A 463 -9.34 26.97 -5.76
N GLU A 464 -9.66 26.03 -4.87
CA GLU A 464 -9.87 26.33 -3.45
C GLU A 464 -8.56 26.74 -2.77
N ILE A 465 -7.46 26.06 -3.06
CA ILE A 465 -6.14 26.49 -2.55
C ILE A 465 -5.80 27.89 -3.04
N GLN A 466 -6.03 28.21 -4.31
CA GLN A 466 -5.78 29.57 -4.85
C GLN A 466 -6.62 30.62 -4.11
N LYS A 467 -7.89 30.35 -3.80
CA LYS A 467 -8.75 31.25 -3.01
C LYS A 467 -8.22 31.43 -1.59
N MET A 468 -7.70 30.39 -0.94
CA MET A 468 -7.15 30.46 0.42
C MET A 468 -5.83 31.23 0.49
N LEU A 469 -5.13 31.38 -0.65
CA LEU A 469 -3.84 32.09 -0.76
C LEU A 469 -4.02 33.58 -1.11
N GLN A 470 -5.19 34.00 -1.59
CA GLN A 470 -5.54 35.40 -1.82
C GLN A 470 -5.93 36.12 -0.53
#